data_141e435b6d669074f03a38141b9bdbe7
#
_entry.id   141e435b6d669074f03a38141b9bdbe7
#
_cell.length_a   1.000
_cell.length_b   1.000
_cell.length_c   1.000
_cell.angle_alpha   90.00
_cell.angle_beta   90.00
_cell.angle_gamma   90.00
#
_symmetry.space_group_name_H-M   'P 1'
#
loop_
_entity.id
_entity.type
_entity.pdbx_description
1 polymer ?
#
loop_
_entity_poly.entity_id
_entity_poly.type
_entity_poly.pdbx_seq_one_letter_code
_entity_poly.pdbx_strand_id
1 'polypeptide(L)'
;MVKEIKRDYYLEQLIKREGNGLIKIVTGIRRCGKSYLLRTLFKNHLLENGVDDKHIIEMAFDLFDNIEYRDPKIFYPWAKEQIQDDEKYYFLLDEVQLLDEFVSVLNGLADKKNCDVFVTGSNAKFLSRDIATEFGGRGDEVHMYPLSFSEFMSCYDGNKYDGWNEYITYGGIPLVVLAETDEQKMTLLDNLFQETYISDIVKRNKIRNVGEMEALLDVLASAIGALTNPNKLQKTFKSINNSKITATTITKYIEYLEDAFLIEEANRYDIKGKSYIGTPLKYYFMDMGLRNSRIHYRQMEVTHSMENVIYNELRMRGFHVDVGNLTVVEKGKDAKPIKKQLEVDFICSKGSKKYYIQSAYMLETEAKMTQEIRPFLKINDSFKKIVITSDTPKPFYNEQGILIMNVYEFLLNADSLEL
;
A
#
# COMPACT_ATOMS: atom_id res chain seq x y z
N MET A 1 -17.96 22.19 9.01
CA MET A 1 -17.46 21.08 9.84
C MET A 1 -16.57 20.22 8.97
N VAL A 2 -15.35 19.94 9.40
CA VAL A 2 -14.48 18.99 8.66
C VAL A 2 -15.18 17.64 8.73
N LYS A 3 -15.42 16.99 7.57
CA LYS A 3 -15.98 15.63 7.52
C LYS A 3 -15.00 14.68 8.23
N GLU A 4 -15.49 13.97 9.22
CA GLU A 4 -14.71 12.93 9.88
C GLU A 4 -14.63 11.70 8.97
N ILE A 5 -13.41 11.25 8.68
CA ILE A 5 -13.18 10.06 7.88
C ILE A 5 -12.97 8.88 8.83
N LYS A 6 -13.86 7.91 8.75
CA LYS A 6 -13.74 6.68 9.53
C LYS A 6 -12.64 5.79 8.96
N ARG A 7 -11.82 5.25 9.85
CA ARG A 7 -10.75 4.29 9.55
C ARG A 7 -10.97 3.03 10.39
N ASP A 8 -12.20 2.55 10.43
CA ASP A 8 -12.68 1.50 11.35
C ASP A 8 -11.82 0.24 11.27
N TYR A 9 -11.42 -0.19 10.07
CA TYR A 9 -10.54 -1.35 9.90
C TYR A 9 -9.21 -1.20 10.66
N TYR A 10 -8.54 -0.05 10.53
CA TYR A 10 -7.25 0.19 11.19
C TYR A 10 -7.40 0.43 12.69
N LEU A 11 -8.47 1.10 13.10
CA LEU A 11 -8.79 1.28 14.51
C LEU A 11 -8.99 -0.08 15.19
N GLU A 12 -9.78 -0.98 14.59
CA GLU A 12 -9.92 -2.35 15.08
C GLU A 12 -8.60 -3.12 15.13
N GLN A 13 -7.68 -2.89 14.18
CA GLN A 13 -6.37 -3.53 14.20
C GLN A 13 -5.55 -3.07 15.42
N LEU A 14 -5.64 -1.81 15.82
CA LEU A 14 -4.96 -1.31 17.03
C LEU A 14 -5.62 -1.86 18.30
N ILE A 15 -6.95 -1.84 18.37
CA ILE A 15 -7.72 -2.38 19.51
C ILE A 15 -7.39 -3.86 19.76
N LYS A 16 -7.38 -4.69 18.72
CA LYS A 16 -7.06 -6.12 18.83
C LYS A 16 -5.63 -6.41 19.30
N ARG A 17 -4.76 -5.41 19.25
CA ARG A 17 -3.35 -5.50 19.66
C ARG A 17 -3.06 -4.90 21.02
N GLU A 18 -4.05 -4.28 21.66
CA GLU A 18 -3.88 -3.73 23.00
C GLU A 18 -3.39 -4.77 23.99
N GLY A 19 -2.39 -4.41 24.79
CA GLY A 19 -1.88 -5.25 25.88
C GLY A 19 -1.20 -6.53 25.45
N ASN A 20 -0.84 -6.70 24.19
CA ASN A 20 -0.14 -7.90 23.70
C ASN A 20 1.36 -7.95 24.05
N GLY A 21 1.88 -6.92 24.74
CA GLY A 21 3.28 -6.83 25.16
C GLY A 21 4.25 -6.45 24.04
N LEU A 22 3.76 -6.15 22.84
CA LEU A 22 4.56 -5.71 21.70
C LEU A 22 4.41 -4.19 21.48
N ILE A 23 5.36 -3.60 20.78
CA ILE A 23 5.29 -2.20 20.31
C ILE A 23 4.44 -2.19 19.04
N LYS A 24 3.31 -1.48 19.06
CA LYS A 24 2.42 -1.32 17.90
C LYS A 24 2.94 -0.22 17.00
N ILE A 25 3.25 -0.57 15.76
CA ILE A 25 3.92 0.32 14.81
C ILE A 25 2.99 0.57 13.62
N VAL A 26 2.44 1.79 13.53
CA VAL A 26 1.63 2.22 12.39
C VAL A 26 2.55 2.78 11.31
N THR A 27 2.71 2.01 10.23
CA THR A 27 3.50 2.42 9.05
C THR A 27 2.58 2.86 7.91
N GLY A 28 3.17 3.35 6.85
CA GLY A 28 2.46 3.68 5.61
C GLY A 28 2.89 5.03 5.04
N ILE A 29 2.41 5.30 3.83
CA ILE A 29 2.75 6.49 3.07
C ILE A 29 2.48 7.78 3.85
N ARG A 30 3.27 8.82 3.64
CA ARG A 30 3.02 10.13 4.26
C ARG A 30 1.62 10.64 3.91
N ARG A 31 0.96 11.32 4.86
CA ARG A 31 -0.39 11.90 4.71
C ARG A 31 -1.53 10.90 4.53
N CYS A 32 -1.33 9.59 4.71
CA CYS A 32 -2.42 8.60 4.69
C CYS A 32 -3.29 8.60 5.97
N GLY A 33 -2.96 9.41 6.99
CA GLY A 33 -3.77 9.60 8.19
C GLY A 33 -3.27 8.86 9.44
N LYS A 34 -2.00 8.42 9.51
CA LYS A 34 -1.42 7.70 10.67
C LYS A 34 -1.56 8.47 11.99
N SER A 35 -1.15 9.75 11.99
CA SER A 35 -1.27 10.63 13.17
C SER A 35 -2.72 10.80 13.61
N TYR A 36 -3.65 10.91 12.67
CA TYR A 36 -5.08 11.01 12.94
C TYR A 36 -5.64 9.70 13.53
N LEU A 37 -5.27 8.55 12.96
CA LEU A 37 -5.64 7.24 13.51
C LEU A 37 -5.17 7.10 14.96
N LEU A 38 -3.92 7.45 15.25
CA LEU A 38 -3.33 7.24 16.57
C LEU A 38 -3.83 8.27 17.60
N ARG A 39 -3.70 9.57 17.28
CA ARG A 39 -3.90 10.66 18.22
C ARG A 39 -5.34 11.16 18.30
N THR A 40 -6.20 10.76 17.34
CA THR A 40 -7.62 11.13 17.37
C THR A 40 -8.49 9.88 17.54
N LEU A 41 -8.50 8.98 16.59
CA LEU A 41 -9.45 7.86 16.64
C LEU A 41 -9.14 6.88 17.76
N PHE A 42 -7.89 6.47 17.91
CA PHE A 42 -7.50 5.52 18.96
C PHE A 42 -7.52 6.17 20.35
N LYS A 43 -7.08 7.43 20.47
CA LYS A 43 -7.22 8.17 21.73
C LYS A 43 -8.67 8.29 22.16
N ASN A 44 -9.59 8.67 21.26
CA ASN A 44 -11.01 8.76 21.57
C ASN A 44 -11.56 7.40 22.01
N HIS A 45 -11.18 6.31 21.32
CA HIS A 45 -11.56 4.96 21.74
C HIS A 45 -11.13 4.65 23.19
N LEU A 46 -9.88 4.98 23.58
CA LEU A 46 -9.39 4.76 24.93
C LEU A 46 -10.22 5.54 25.96
N LEU A 47 -10.49 6.84 25.70
CA LEU A 47 -11.30 7.70 26.59
C LEU A 47 -12.74 7.17 26.71
N GLU A 48 -13.37 6.77 25.62
CA GLU A 48 -14.72 6.21 25.61
C GLU A 48 -14.83 4.89 26.38
N ASN A 49 -13.71 4.12 26.45
CA ASN A 49 -13.62 2.90 27.23
C ASN A 49 -13.11 3.10 28.67
N GLY A 50 -13.10 4.34 29.14
CA GLY A 50 -12.87 4.70 30.55
C GLY A 50 -11.40 4.83 30.96
N VAL A 51 -10.48 4.93 30.00
CA VAL A 51 -9.08 5.28 30.29
C VAL A 51 -9.02 6.77 30.66
N ASP A 52 -8.46 7.11 31.80
CA ASP A 52 -8.25 8.51 32.22
C ASP A 52 -7.21 9.17 31.28
N ASP A 53 -7.46 10.40 30.86
CA ASP A 53 -6.56 11.16 29.96
C ASP A 53 -5.13 11.28 30.51
N LYS A 54 -4.94 11.33 31.83
CA LYS A 54 -3.62 11.30 32.48
C LYS A 54 -2.80 10.03 32.22
N HIS A 55 -3.46 8.94 31.82
CA HIS A 55 -2.82 7.67 31.46
C HIS A 55 -2.55 7.53 29.96
N ILE A 56 -2.90 8.57 29.16
CA ILE A 56 -2.62 8.62 27.72
C ILE A 56 -1.51 9.63 27.47
N ILE A 57 -0.31 9.15 27.22
CA ILE A 57 0.88 9.99 27.05
C ILE A 57 1.15 10.18 25.57
N GLU A 58 0.95 11.42 25.10
CA GLU A 58 1.14 11.77 23.69
C GLU A 58 2.44 12.54 23.47
N MET A 59 3.15 12.21 22.38
CA MET A 59 4.30 12.98 21.90
C MET A 59 4.34 12.95 20.37
N ALA A 60 4.38 14.11 19.73
CA ALA A 60 4.61 14.26 18.29
C ALA A 60 6.00 14.88 18.07
N PHE A 61 6.94 14.08 17.59
CA PHE A 61 8.34 14.50 17.47
C PHE A 61 8.60 15.45 16.29
N ASP A 62 7.65 15.62 15.35
CA ASP A 62 7.74 16.56 14.24
C ASP A 62 7.35 18.00 14.65
N LEU A 63 6.64 18.19 15.75
CA LEU A 63 6.27 19.50 16.25
C LEU A 63 7.49 20.27 16.80
N PHE A 64 7.52 21.57 16.52
CA PHE A 64 8.61 22.46 16.95
C PHE A 64 8.78 22.48 18.46
N ASP A 65 7.67 22.52 19.21
CA ASP A 65 7.68 22.57 20.67
C ASP A 65 8.27 21.32 21.33
N ASN A 66 8.40 20.23 20.55
CA ASN A 66 8.89 18.93 21.01
C ASN A 66 10.31 18.59 20.49
N ILE A 67 11.01 19.56 19.88
CA ILE A 67 12.33 19.32 19.28
C ILE A 67 13.35 18.81 20.31
N GLU A 68 13.33 19.32 21.55
CA GLU A 68 14.25 18.88 22.60
C GLU A 68 14.06 17.39 22.97
N TYR A 69 12.83 16.88 22.86
CA TYR A 69 12.51 15.47 23.14
C TYR A 69 13.00 14.50 22.06
N ARG A 70 13.62 14.98 20.99
CA ARG A 70 14.32 14.12 20.02
C ARG A 70 15.62 13.55 20.60
N ASP A 71 16.15 14.15 21.67
CA ASP A 71 17.26 13.59 22.46
C ASP A 71 16.70 12.54 23.45
N PRO A 72 17.12 11.27 23.36
CA PRO A 72 16.70 10.21 24.27
C PRO A 72 17.02 10.48 25.74
N LYS A 73 18.05 11.29 25.99
CA LYS A 73 18.45 11.68 27.35
C LYS A 73 17.46 12.67 28.00
N ILE A 74 16.66 13.36 27.19
CA ILE A 74 15.59 14.25 27.65
C ILE A 74 14.26 13.49 27.66
N PHE A 75 13.92 12.81 26.55
CA PHE A 75 12.64 12.13 26.40
C PHE A 75 12.44 10.97 27.37
N TYR A 76 13.42 10.08 27.52
CA TYR A 76 13.23 8.88 28.33
C TYR A 76 13.03 9.15 29.84
N PRO A 77 13.79 10.07 30.48
CA PRO A 77 13.47 10.51 31.85
C PRO A 77 12.08 11.13 31.95
N TRP A 78 11.73 12.06 31.06
CA TRP A 78 10.42 12.69 31.03
C TRP A 78 9.29 11.65 30.91
N ALA A 79 9.40 10.70 29.97
CA ALA A 79 8.40 9.65 29.79
C ALA A 79 8.22 8.77 31.04
N LYS A 80 9.30 8.52 31.80
CA LYS A 80 9.22 7.81 33.08
C LYS A 80 8.51 8.58 34.18
N GLU A 81 8.68 9.91 34.21
CA GLU A 81 8.01 10.79 35.18
C GLU A 81 6.50 10.87 34.96
N GLN A 82 6.02 10.58 33.74
CA GLN A 82 4.58 10.53 33.47
C GLN A 82 3.91 9.31 34.14
N ILE A 83 4.66 8.24 34.46
CA ILE A 83 4.14 7.02 35.06
C ILE A 83 4.11 7.22 36.59
N GLN A 84 2.94 7.58 37.14
CA GLN A 84 2.80 8.00 38.53
C GLN A 84 2.10 6.96 39.43
N ASP A 85 1.45 5.94 38.83
CA ASP A 85 0.73 4.89 39.53
C ASP A 85 0.90 3.54 38.83
N ASP A 86 0.26 2.48 39.33
CA ASP A 86 0.34 1.12 38.80
C ASP A 86 -0.71 0.84 37.71
N GLU A 87 -1.53 1.83 37.33
CA GLU A 87 -2.52 1.69 36.27
C GLU A 87 -1.84 1.59 34.89
N LYS A 88 -2.62 1.21 33.87
CA LYS A 88 -2.09 1.04 32.51
C LYS A 88 -1.91 2.36 31.80
N TYR A 89 -0.71 2.64 31.32
CA TYR A 89 -0.34 3.80 30.52
C TYR A 89 -0.23 3.48 29.04
N TYR A 90 -0.79 4.34 28.21
CA TYR A 90 -0.74 4.25 26.75
C TYR A 90 0.18 5.35 26.20
N PHE A 91 1.29 4.96 25.60
CA PHE A 91 2.19 5.89 24.93
C PHE A 91 1.84 5.99 23.46
N LEU A 92 1.35 7.15 23.00
CA LEU A 92 0.97 7.45 21.63
C LEU A 92 2.03 8.38 21.01
N LEU A 93 3.04 7.79 20.35
CA LEU A 93 4.24 8.50 19.91
C LEU A 93 4.23 8.65 18.39
N ASP A 94 4.14 9.88 17.90
CA ASP A 94 4.00 10.20 16.47
C ASP A 94 5.34 10.58 15.84
N GLU A 95 5.63 10.10 14.61
CA GLU A 95 6.86 10.29 13.83
C GLU A 95 8.13 9.94 14.65
N VAL A 96 8.10 8.78 15.31
CA VAL A 96 9.11 8.35 16.30
C VAL A 96 10.51 8.20 15.72
N GLN A 97 10.69 8.08 14.39
CA GLN A 97 11.99 8.03 13.73
C GLN A 97 12.80 9.33 13.86
N LEU A 98 12.16 10.42 14.34
CA LEU A 98 12.83 11.68 14.65
C LEU A 98 13.51 11.67 16.03
N LEU A 99 13.15 10.72 16.90
CA LEU A 99 13.83 10.48 18.17
C LEU A 99 15.11 9.70 17.91
N ASP A 100 16.23 10.19 18.40
CA ASP A 100 17.50 9.45 18.31
C ASP A 100 17.43 8.17 19.15
N GLU A 101 18.08 7.09 18.71
CA GLU A 101 18.08 5.78 19.38
C GLU A 101 16.66 5.26 19.75
N PHE A 102 15.65 5.65 19.00
CA PHE A 102 14.24 5.37 19.30
C PHE A 102 13.96 3.88 19.61
N VAL A 103 14.62 2.95 18.95
CA VAL A 103 14.45 1.50 19.21
C VAL A 103 14.78 1.14 20.65
N SER A 104 15.91 1.64 21.17
CA SER A 104 16.33 1.40 22.57
C SER A 104 15.35 2.02 23.56
N VAL A 105 14.89 3.24 23.26
CA VAL A 105 13.92 3.96 24.09
C VAL A 105 12.59 3.23 24.15
N LEU A 106 12.06 2.83 22.99
CA LEU A 106 10.77 2.13 22.89
C LEU A 106 10.81 0.76 23.57
N ASN A 107 11.89 0.02 23.41
CA ASN A 107 12.11 -1.25 24.12
C ASN A 107 12.13 -1.01 25.65
N GLY A 108 12.79 0.05 26.11
CA GLY A 108 12.82 0.40 27.52
C GLY A 108 11.45 0.81 28.11
N LEU A 109 10.56 1.40 27.30
CA LEU A 109 9.18 1.67 27.70
C LEU A 109 8.33 0.39 27.69
N ALA A 110 8.46 -0.44 26.66
CA ALA A 110 7.70 -1.68 26.53
C ALA A 110 8.08 -2.75 27.56
N ASP A 111 9.28 -2.70 28.14
CA ASP A 111 9.69 -3.57 29.25
C ASP A 111 8.92 -3.29 30.57
N LYS A 112 8.26 -2.13 30.66
CA LYS A 112 7.41 -1.80 31.82
C LYS A 112 6.05 -2.48 31.67
N LYS A 113 5.66 -3.27 32.70
CA LYS A 113 4.45 -4.12 32.68
C LYS A 113 3.15 -3.34 32.49
N ASN A 114 3.12 -2.09 32.94
CA ASN A 114 1.96 -1.21 32.87
C ASN A 114 2.01 -0.21 31.70
N CYS A 115 2.95 -0.37 30.75
CA CYS A 115 3.05 0.51 29.57
C CYS A 115 2.66 -0.24 28.30
N ASP A 116 1.83 0.39 27.50
CA ASP A 116 1.44 -0.07 26.18
C ASP A 116 1.87 0.99 25.14
N VAL A 117 2.70 0.60 24.16
CA VAL A 117 3.39 1.54 23.29
C VAL A 117 2.88 1.44 21.86
N PHE A 118 2.38 2.56 21.35
CA PHE A 118 1.89 2.75 19.99
C PHE A 118 2.67 3.87 19.32
N VAL A 119 3.22 3.60 18.15
CA VAL A 119 4.06 4.56 17.45
C VAL A 119 3.65 4.70 15.99
N THR A 120 3.93 5.85 15.39
CA THR A 120 3.85 6.02 13.94
C THR A 120 5.23 6.26 13.34
N GLY A 121 5.36 5.90 12.06
CA GLY A 121 6.50 6.25 11.24
C GLY A 121 6.18 6.19 9.75
N SER A 122 6.80 7.09 8.98
CA SER A 122 6.49 7.29 7.56
C SER A 122 7.66 6.98 6.62
N ASN A 123 8.65 6.19 7.07
CA ASN A 123 9.84 5.91 6.26
C ASN A 123 10.36 4.47 6.42
N ALA A 124 11.33 4.12 5.58
CA ALA A 124 12.00 2.83 5.47
C ALA A 124 12.58 2.24 6.76
N LYS A 125 12.90 3.08 7.77
CA LYS A 125 13.35 2.57 9.07
C LYS A 125 12.28 1.71 9.77
N PHE A 126 11.06 1.72 9.23
CA PHE A 126 9.92 0.92 9.69
C PHE A 126 9.45 -0.12 8.66
N LEU A 127 10.26 -0.46 7.64
CA LEU A 127 9.94 -1.58 6.76
C LEU A 127 9.86 -2.88 7.57
N SER A 128 8.97 -3.75 7.17
CA SER A 128 8.70 -5.01 7.88
C SER A 128 9.95 -5.87 8.14
N ARG A 129 10.95 -5.78 7.27
CA ARG A 129 12.25 -6.45 7.46
C ARG A 129 13.07 -5.82 8.57
N ASP A 130 13.06 -4.48 8.66
CA ASP A 130 13.83 -3.73 9.66
C ASP A 130 13.13 -3.75 11.02
N ILE A 131 11.78 -3.69 11.04
CA ILE A 131 10.98 -3.84 12.27
C ILE A 131 11.31 -5.17 12.96
N ALA A 132 11.28 -6.28 12.22
CA ALA A 132 11.58 -7.59 12.79
C ALA A 132 13.02 -7.69 13.31
N THR A 133 13.97 -7.01 12.64
CA THR A 133 15.40 -7.06 12.99
C THR A 133 15.74 -6.02 14.06
N GLU A 134 15.33 -4.78 13.91
CA GLU A 134 15.68 -3.68 14.83
C GLU A 134 14.97 -3.82 16.18
N PHE A 135 13.70 -4.20 16.20
CA PHE A 135 12.96 -4.41 17.45
C PHE A 135 13.16 -5.82 18.05
N GLY A 136 13.99 -6.69 17.43
CA GLY A 136 14.26 -8.03 17.94
C GLY A 136 13.00 -8.89 18.11
N GLY A 137 12.02 -8.75 17.23
CA GLY A 137 10.74 -9.47 17.30
C GLY A 137 9.70 -8.85 18.24
N ARG A 138 9.95 -7.66 18.80
CA ARG A 138 9.02 -6.95 19.70
C ARG A 138 8.10 -5.96 18.98
N GLY A 139 8.19 -5.82 17.67
CA GLY A 139 7.33 -4.95 16.86
C GLY A 139 6.12 -5.70 16.30
N ASP A 140 4.94 -5.06 16.35
CA ASP A 140 3.70 -5.53 15.73
C ASP A 140 3.17 -4.46 14.77
N GLU A 141 3.32 -4.70 13.47
CA GLU A 141 3.06 -3.71 12.43
C GLU A 141 1.58 -3.66 12.03
N VAL A 142 1.09 -2.42 11.89
CA VAL A 142 -0.17 -2.10 11.21
C VAL A 142 0.16 -1.20 10.02
N HIS A 143 0.25 -1.77 8.83
CA HIS A 143 0.52 -1.01 7.62
C HIS A 143 -0.74 -0.31 7.11
N MET A 144 -0.71 1.02 7.04
CA MET A 144 -1.84 1.87 6.69
C MET A 144 -1.71 2.40 5.26
N TYR A 145 -2.70 2.07 4.44
CA TYR A 145 -2.84 2.59 3.07
C TYR A 145 -3.60 3.93 3.05
N PRO A 146 -3.56 4.69 1.95
CA PRO A 146 -4.56 5.72 1.66
C PRO A 146 -5.98 5.19 1.83
N LEU A 147 -7.00 6.04 1.76
CA LEU A 147 -8.39 5.58 1.89
C LEU A 147 -8.68 4.49 0.86
N SER A 148 -9.28 3.38 1.29
CA SER A 148 -9.90 2.43 0.37
C SER A 148 -11.05 3.08 -0.38
N PHE A 149 -11.50 2.48 -1.49
CA PHE A 149 -12.67 3.01 -2.19
C PHE A 149 -13.92 3.03 -1.30
N SER A 150 -14.08 2.07 -0.41
CA SER A 150 -15.18 2.04 0.56
C SER A 150 -15.09 3.19 1.58
N GLU A 151 -13.89 3.46 2.12
CA GLU A 151 -13.66 4.60 3.02
C GLU A 151 -13.84 5.94 2.29
N PHE A 152 -13.37 6.06 1.04
CA PHE A 152 -13.62 7.21 0.18
C PHE A 152 -15.12 7.46 -0.02
N MET A 153 -15.88 6.43 -0.40
CA MET A 153 -17.33 6.54 -0.61
C MET A 153 -18.10 6.90 0.67
N SER A 154 -17.57 6.61 1.86
CA SER A 154 -18.20 6.99 3.12
C SER A 154 -18.22 8.51 3.35
N CYS A 155 -17.35 9.26 2.70
CA CYS A 155 -17.26 10.71 2.78
C CYS A 155 -17.55 11.42 1.45
N TYR A 156 -17.89 10.68 0.39
CA TYR A 156 -18.23 11.21 -0.92
C TYR A 156 -19.73 11.39 -1.09
N ASP A 157 -20.19 12.56 -1.53
CA ASP A 157 -21.64 12.88 -1.61
C ASP A 157 -22.30 12.45 -2.94
N GLY A 158 -21.55 11.86 -3.87
CA GLY A 158 -22.02 11.39 -5.18
C GLY A 158 -22.38 9.91 -5.22
N ASN A 159 -22.76 9.44 -6.41
CA ASN A 159 -22.96 8.02 -6.64
C ASN A 159 -21.63 7.28 -6.83
N LYS A 160 -21.65 5.95 -6.77
CA LYS A 160 -20.44 5.12 -6.87
C LYS A 160 -19.69 5.21 -8.21
N TYR A 161 -20.38 5.57 -9.29
CA TYR A 161 -19.75 5.67 -10.63
C TYR A 161 -18.96 6.97 -10.77
N ASP A 162 -19.53 8.08 -10.30
CA ASP A 162 -18.81 9.35 -10.22
C ASP A 162 -17.68 9.27 -9.20
N GLY A 163 -17.93 8.66 -8.04
CA GLY A 163 -16.93 8.39 -7.02
C GLY A 163 -15.77 7.53 -7.52
N TRP A 164 -16.04 6.55 -8.38
CA TRP A 164 -15.00 5.75 -9.02
C TRP A 164 -14.09 6.59 -9.92
N ASN A 165 -14.68 7.41 -10.79
CA ASN A 165 -13.92 8.29 -11.67
C ASN A 165 -13.06 9.28 -10.87
N GLU A 166 -13.61 9.82 -9.80
CA GLU A 166 -12.91 10.69 -8.86
C GLU A 166 -11.74 9.95 -8.19
N TYR A 167 -11.98 8.76 -7.65
CA TYR A 167 -11.00 7.97 -6.92
C TYR A 167 -9.84 7.48 -7.80
N ILE A 168 -10.12 6.99 -9.01
CA ILE A 168 -9.05 6.59 -9.95
C ILE A 168 -8.27 7.78 -10.49
N THR A 169 -8.83 9.00 -10.43
CA THR A 169 -8.18 10.23 -10.89
C THR A 169 -7.32 10.86 -9.80
N TYR A 170 -7.87 11.06 -8.61
CA TYR A 170 -7.24 11.84 -7.53
C TYR A 170 -6.78 11.00 -6.34
N GLY A 171 -7.08 9.69 -6.34
CA GLY A 171 -6.62 8.77 -5.29
C GLY A 171 -7.41 8.85 -3.99
N GLY A 172 -6.82 8.25 -2.94
CA GLY A 172 -7.42 8.13 -1.61
C GLY A 172 -6.64 8.84 -0.50
N ILE A 173 -5.75 9.79 -0.81
CA ILE A 173 -5.07 10.58 0.23
C ILE A 173 -6.08 11.48 0.93
N PRO A 174 -6.30 11.36 2.27
CA PRO A 174 -7.37 12.07 2.97
C PRO A 174 -7.43 13.57 2.71
N LEU A 175 -6.27 14.25 2.71
CA LEU A 175 -6.21 15.70 2.44
C LEU A 175 -6.71 16.06 1.04
N VAL A 176 -6.46 15.21 0.05
CA VAL A 176 -6.90 15.40 -1.34
C VAL A 176 -8.39 15.11 -1.47
N VAL A 177 -8.88 14.06 -0.82
CA VAL A 177 -10.31 13.68 -0.82
C VAL A 177 -11.19 14.76 -0.18
N LEU A 178 -10.66 15.47 0.82
CA LEU A 178 -11.38 16.57 1.49
C LEU A 178 -11.31 17.91 0.73
N ALA A 179 -10.52 18.01 -0.33
CA ALA A 179 -10.46 19.23 -1.14
C ALA A 179 -11.71 19.37 -2.03
N GLU A 180 -12.20 20.62 -2.16
CA GLU A 180 -13.50 20.90 -2.79
C GLU A 180 -13.43 20.96 -4.32
N THR A 181 -12.28 21.37 -4.88
CA THR A 181 -12.14 21.56 -6.34
C THR A 181 -11.03 20.72 -6.93
N ASP A 182 -11.16 20.37 -8.20
CA ASP A 182 -10.15 19.61 -8.94
C ASP A 182 -8.80 20.34 -8.96
N GLU A 183 -8.80 21.68 -9.08
CA GLU A 183 -7.58 22.49 -9.04
C GLU A 183 -6.86 22.36 -7.69
N GLN A 184 -7.61 22.39 -6.58
CA GLN A 184 -7.03 22.18 -5.23
C GLN A 184 -6.47 20.76 -5.10
N LYS A 185 -7.18 19.73 -5.57
CA LYS A 185 -6.71 18.34 -5.53
C LYS A 185 -5.42 18.16 -6.31
N MET A 186 -5.36 18.69 -7.54
CA MET A 186 -4.17 18.63 -8.38
C MET A 186 -2.98 19.35 -7.73
N THR A 187 -3.20 20.55 -7.22
CA THR A 187 -2.16 21.35 -6.54
C THR A 187 -1.64 20.63 -5.29
N LEU A 188 -2.53 20.04 -4.49
CA LEU A 188 -2.14 19.27 -3.31
C LEU A 188 -1.32 18.03 -3.68
N LEU A 189 -1.72 17.30 -4.71
CA LEU A 189 -0.98 16.12 -5.19
C LEU A 189 0.40 16.49 -5.70
N ASP A 190 0.52 17.54 -6.50
CA ASP A 190 1.80 18.03 -7.04
C ASP A 190 2.74 18.46 -5.90
N ASN A 191 2.24 19.23 -4.93
CA ASN A 191 3.02 19.67 -3.77
C ASN A 191 3.43 18.47 -2.90
N LEU A 192 2.51 17.55 -2.61
CA LEU A 192 2.83 16.34 -1.86
C LEU A 192 3.93 15.54 -2.57
N PHE A 193 3.83 15.41 -3.88
CA PHE A 193 4.79 14.65 -4.65
C PHE A 193 6.18 15.29 -4.63
N GLN A 194 6.29 16.57 -4.98
CA GLN A 194 7.58 17.27 -5.10
C GLN A 194 8.21 17.59 -3.73
N GLU A 195 7.45 18.21 -2.85
CA GLU A 195 8.02 18.74 -1.61
C GLU A 195 8.11 17.66 -0.52
N THR A 196 7.16 16.72 -0.50
CA THR A 196 7.12 15.73 0.57
C THR A 196 7.90 14.47 0.20
N TYR A 197 7.60 13.85 -0.97
CA TYR A 197 8.23 12.56 -1.30
C TYR A 197 9.60 12.71 -1.93
N ILE A 198 9.71 13.44 -3.04
CA ILE A 198 10.99 13.57 -3.75
C ILE A 198 12.05 14.21 -2.85
N SER A 199 11.71 15.34 -2.22
CA SER A 199 12.64 16.04 -1.32
C SER A 199 13.12 15.15 -0.16
N ASP A 200 12.23 14.37 0.44
CA ASP A 200 12.58 13.46 1.54
C ASP A 200 13.46 12.29 1.09
N ILE A 201 13.08 11.63 -0.02
CA ILE A 201 13.85 10.53 -0.60
C ILE A 201 15.26 10.98 -0.97
N VAL A 202 15.37 12.14 -1.64
CA VAL A 202 16.65 12.73 -2.08
C VAL A 202 17.55 13.06 -0.89
N LYS A 203 17.00 13.76 0.11
CA LYS A 203 17.76 14.15 1.31
C LYS A 203 18.24 12.95 2.11
N ARG A 204 17.33 12.03 2.39
CA ARG A 204 17.60 10.84 3.20
C ARG A 204 18.65 9.92 2.57
N ASN A 205 18.53 9.68 1.27
CA ASN A 205 19.43 8.77 0.54
C ASN A 205 20.61 9.48 -0.11
N LYS A 206 20.76 10.79 0.11
CA LYS A 206 21.85 11.62 -0.44
C LYS A 206 22.02 11.44 -1.96
N ILE A 207 20.87 11.43 -2.67
CA ILE A 207 20.83 11.22 -4.11
C ILE A 207 21.46 12.42 -4.80
N ARG A 208 22.48 12.17 -5.64
CA ARG A 208 23.18 13.22 -6.39
C ARG A 208 22.53 13.56 -7.71
N ASN A 209 21.96 12.56 -8.38
CA ASN A 209 21.33 12.73 -9.70
C ASN A 209 19.82 12.59 -9.57
N VAL A 210 19.17 13.68 -9.11
CA VAL A 210 17.73 13.74 -8.88
C VAL A 210 16.96 13.53 -10.18
N GLY A 211 17.44 14.12 -11.30
CA GLY A 211 16.76 13.99 -12.59
C GLY A 211 16.68 12.56 -13.13
N GLU A 212 17.68 11.70 -12.84
CA GLU A 212 17.60 10.27 -13.21
C GLU A 212 16.57 9.51 -12.36
N MET A 213 16.46 9.84 -11.08
CA MET A 213 15.44 9.25 -10.21
C MET A 213 14.03 9.68 -10.64
N GLU A 214 13.84 10.95 -10.93
CA GLU A 214 12.56 11.47 -11.42
C GLU A 214 12.16 10.85 -12.76
N ALA A 215 13.10 10.73 -13.70
CA ALA A 215 12.85 10.08 -14.98
C ALA A 215 12.51 8.58 -14.80
N LEU A 216 13.13 7.88 -13.84
CA LEU A 216 12.74 6.51 -13.51
C LEU A 216 11.31 6.44 -13.03
N LEU A 217 10.92 7.35 -12.15
CA LEU A 217 9.58 7.42 -11.62
C LEU A 217 8.53 7.71 -12.72
N ASP A 218 8.85 8.59 -13.69
CA ASP A 218 7.99 8.83 -14.87
C ASP A 218 7.79 7.56 -15.69
N VAL A 219 8.87 6.78 -15.88
CA VAL A 219 8.78 5.50 -16.60
C VAL A 219 7.94 4.50 -15.84
N LEU A 220 8.10 4.38 -14.51
CA LEU A 220 7.29 3.48 -13.68
C LEU A 220 5.81 3.91 -13.67
N ALA A 221 5.54 5.21 -13.56
CA ALA A 221 4.18 5.74 -13.59
C ALA A 221 3.49 5.51 -14.95
N SER A 222 4.24 5.61 -16.04
CA SER A 222 3.74 5.33 -17.41
C SER A 222 3.59 3.84 -17.70
N ALA A 223 4.34 2.98 -17.00
CA ALA A 223 4.37 1.53 -17.19
C ALA A 223 3.59 0.76 -16.10
N ILE A 224 2.62 1.41 -15.47
CA ILE A 224 1.78 0.79 -14.44
C ILE A 224 1.15 -0.52 -14.94
N GLY A 225 1.18 -1.58 -14.13
CA GLY A 225 0.69 -2.90 -14.51
C GLY A 225 1.56 -3.66 -15.54
N ALA A 226 2.62 -3.05 -16.08
CA ALA A 226 3.49 -3.69 -17.05
C ALA A 226 4.71 -4.36 -16.40
N LEU A 227 5.10 -5.52 -16.95
CA LEU A 227 6.31 -6.21 -16.51
C LEU A 227 7.57 -5.41 -16.83
N THR A 228 8.34 -5.13 -15.81
CA THR A 228 9.51 -4.25 -15.82
C THR A 228 10.72 -4.91 -15.17
N ASN A 229 11.93 -4.62 -15.65
CA ASN A 229 13.16 -5.01 -14.99
C ASN A 229 14.24 -3.94 -15.14
N PRO A 230 15.18 -3.82 -14.17
CA PRO A 230 16.25 -2.81 -14.18
C PRO A 230 17.12 -2.82 -15.44
N ASN A 231 17.41 -3.99 -16.01
CA ASN A 231 18.23 -4.11 -17.22
C ASN A 231 17.49 -3.54 -18.48
N LYS A 232 16.18 -3.79 -18.58
CA LYS A 232 15.35 -3.21 -19.66
C LYS A 232 15.29 -1.70 -19.51
N LEU A 233 15.06 -1.21 -18.30
CA LEU A 233 15.05 0.21 -17.97
C LEU A 233 16.39 0.86 -18.31
N GLN A 234 17.53 0.29 -17.92
CA GLN A 234 18.85 0.80 -18.28
C GLN A 234 19.03 0.99 -19.79
N LYS A 235 18.58 0.01 -20.58
CA LYS A 235 18.64 0.12 -22.06
C LYS A 235 17.77 1.26 -22.57
N THR A 236 16.59 1.44 -22.02
CA THR A 236 15.65 2.54 -22.36
C THR A 236 16.28 3.89 -22.02
N PHE A 237 16.82 4.06 -20.81
CA PHE A 237 17.49 5.31 -20.40
C PHE A 237 18.70 5.65 -21.29
N LYS A 238 19.49 4.64 -21.64
CA LYS A 238 20.62 4.84 -22.55
C LYS A 238 20.19 5.28 -23.94
N SER A 239 19.10 4.71 -24.47
CA SER A 239 18.64 5.02 -25.84
C SER A 239 17.91 6.35 -25.96
N ILE A 240 17.12 6.74 -24.95
CA ILE A 240 16.28 7.94 -24.98
C ILE A 240 17.02 9.16 -24.44
N ASN A 241 17.66 9.03 -23.28
CA ASN A 241 18.23 10.17 -22.55
C ASN A 241 19.75 10.22 -22.62
N ASN A 242 20.41 9.32 -23.35
CA ASN A 242 21.87 9.14 -23.35
C ASN A 242 22.45 9.06 -21.92
N SER A 243 21.64 8.56 -20.97
CA SER A 243 22.00 8.45 -19.54
C SER A 243 23.03 7.35 -19.32
N LYS A 244 23.91 7.57 -18.33
CA LYS A 244 24.91 6.58 -17.87
C LYS A 244 24.43 5.77 -16.67
N ILE A 245 23.14 5.89 -16.29
CA ILE A 245 22.57 5.15 -15.16
C ILE A 245 22.78 3.64 -15.32
N THR A 246 23.17 2.97 -14.24
CA THR A 246 23.38 1.52 -14.23
C THR A 246 22.14 0.79 -13.72
N ALA A 247 21.99 -0.49 -14.08
CA ALA A 247 20.91 -1.33 -13.55
C ALA A 247 20.94 -1.38 -12.01
N THR A 248 22.12 -1.42 -11.39
CA THR A 248 22.28 -1.37 -9.94
C THR A 248 21.77 -0.07 -9.33
N THR A 249 22.00 1.08 -9.99
CA THR A 249 21.47 2.37 -9.53
C THR A 249 19.95 2.42 -9.65
N ILE A 250 19.40 1.88 -10.75
CA ILE A 250 17.96 1.76 -10.97
C ILE A 250 17.34 0.91 -9.85
N THR A 251 17.91 -0.25 -9.53
CA THR A 251 17.43 -1.09 -8.43
C THR A 251 17.39 -0.32 -7.12
N LYS A 252 18.47 0.40 -6.77
CA LYS A 252 18.51 1.23 -5.55
C LYS A 252 17.46 2.33 -5.54
N TYR A 253 17.20 2.97 -6.68
CA TYR A 253 16.16 4.00 -6.75
C TYR A 253 14.76 3.40 -6.58
N ILE A 254 14.51 2.21 -7.13
CA ILE A 254 13.27 1.46 -6.89
C ILE A 254 13.12 1.15 -5.39
N GLU A 255 14.16 0.59 -4.76
CA GLU A 255 14.17 0.35 -3.31
C GLU A 255 13.85 1.62 -2.50
N TYR A 256 14.39 2.79 -2.88
CA TYR A 256 14.08 4.06 -2.20
C TYR A 256 12.63 4.52 -2.39
N LEU A 257 12.01 4.21 -3.54
CA LEU A 257 10.60 4.50 -3.79
C LEU A 257 9.69 3.56 -2.98
N GLU A 258 10.08 2.29 -2.84
CA GLU A 258 9.40 1.32 -1.98
C GLU A 258 9.54 1.69 -0.50
N ASP A 259 10.75 2.08 -0.08
CA ASP A 259 11.03 2.57 1.26
C ASP A 259 10.20 3.80 1.65
N ALA A 260 9.81 4.62 0.67
CA ALA A 260 8.90 5.75 0.87
C ALA A 260 7.42 5.37 0.76
N PHE A 261 7.11 4.09 0.55
CA PHE A 261 5.76 3.57 0.30
C PHE A 261 5.06 4.26 -0.90
N LEU A 262 5.81 4.71 -1.92
CA LEU A 262 5.23 5.27 -3.14
C LEU A 262 4.78 4.18 -4.10
N ILE A 263 5.56 3.11 -4.19
CA ILE A 263 5.27 1.94 -5.01
C ILE A 263 5.46 0.68 -4.19
N GLU A 264 4.87 -0.41 -4.63
CA GLU A 264 5.07 -1.75 -4.09
C GLU A 264 5.35 -2.72 -5.23
N GLU A 265 6.32 -3.61 -5.04
CA GLU A 265 6.69 -4.67 -5.96
C GLU A 265 5.75 -5.87 -5.82
N ALA A 266 5.24 -6.37 -6.95
CA ALA A 266 4.54 -7.63 -7.02
C ALA A 266 5.46 -8.70 -7.65
N ASN A 267 5.79 -9.70 -6.85
CA ASN A 267 6.62 -10.82 -7.28
C ASN A 267 5.91 -11.68 -8.31
N ARG A 268 6.69 -12.33 -9.17
CA ARG A 268 6.15 -13.33 -10.10
C ARG A 268 6.30 -14.74 -9.57
N TYR A 269 5.23 -15.49 -9.66
CA TYR A 269 5.17 -16.88 -9.21
C TYR A 269 4.79 -17.82 -10.35
N ASP A 270 5.64 -18.83 -10.62
CA ASP A 270 5.31 -19.92 -11.56
C ASP A 270 4.34 -20.88 -10.89
N ILE A 271 3.08 -20.86 -11.35
CA ILE A 271 1.99 -21.67 -10.80
C ILE A 271 2.27 -23.17 -10.94
N LYS A 272 2.84 -23.61 -12.07
CA LYS A 272 3.18 -25.02 -12.32
C LYS A 272 4.48 -25.44 -11.67
N GLY A 273 5.51 -24.61 -11.77
CA GLY A 273 6.83 -24.86 -11.18
C GLY A 273 6.86 -24.65 -9.69
N LYS A 274 5.83 -24.03 -9.10
CA LYS A 274 5.71 -23.70 -7.66
C LYS A 274 6.94 -22.96 -7.12
N SER A 275 7.43 -21.97 -7.88
CA SER A 275 8.63 -21.21 -7.54
C SER A 275 8.51 -19.75 -7.96
N TYR A 276 9.20 -18.88 -7.22
CA TYR A 276 9.31 -17.47 -7.58
C TYR A 276 10.19 -17.26 -8.81
N ILE A 277 9.81 -16.31 -9.65
CA ILE A 277 10.57 -15.87 -10.84
C ILE A 277 11.13 -14.48 -10.50
N GLY A 278 12.47 -14.34 -10.51
CA GLY A 278 13.13 -13.14 -10.05
C GLY A 278 12.80 -11.88 -10.86
N THR A 279 12.76 -11.95 -12.17
CA THR A 279 12.45 -10.79 -13.05
C THR A 279 11.87 -11.25 -14.38
N PRO A 280 11.09 -10.41 -15.08
CA PRO A 280 10.61 -9.06 -14.74
C PRO A 280 9.50 -9.07 -13.69
N LEU A 281 9.29 -7.94 -13.01
CA LEU A 281 8.31 -7.72 -11.94
C LEU A 281 7.28 -6.66 -12.36
N LYS A 282 6.15 -6.59 -11.65
CA LYS A 282 5.21 -5.45 -11.74
C LYS A 282 5.40 -4.54 -10.54
N TYR A 283 5.14 -3.25 -10.74
CA TYR A 283 5.14 -2.24 -9.67
C TYR A 283 3.78 -1.53 -9.67
N TYR A 284 3.19 -1.44 -8.49
CA TYR A 284 1.91 -0.77 -8.26
C TYR A 284 2.12 0.47 -7.40
N PHE A 285 1.45 1.56 -7.76
CA PHE A 285 1.46 2.77 -6.95
C PHE A 285 0.52 2.63 -5.77
N MET A 286 0.95 3.11 -4.60
CA MET A 286 0.12 3.07 -3.39
C MET A 286 -1.09 4.01 -3.47
N ASP A 287 -1.03 5.02 -4.35
CA ASP A 287 -2.13 5.96 -4.59
C ASP A 287 -2.18 6.37 -6.06
N MET A 288 -3.40 6.32 -6.64
CA MET A 288 -3.59 6.66 -8.05
C MET A 288 -3.45 8.16 -8.32
N GLY A 289 -3.83 9.01 -7.39
CA GLY A 289 -3.68 10.46 -7.52
C GLY A 289 -2.21 10.87 -7.63
N LEU A 290 -1.35 10.30 -6.79
CA LEU A 290 0.10 10.51 -6.86
C LEU A 290 0.68 10.03 -8.21
N ARG A 291 0.27 8.85 -8.68
CA ARG A 291 0.69 8.34 -10.00
C ARG A 291 0.26 9.28 -11.12
N ASN A 292 -0.99 9.72 -11.10
CA ASN A 292 -1.56 10.53 -12.17
C ASN A 292 -0.99 11.96 -12.20
N SER A 293 -0.78 12.58 -11.03
CA SER A 293 -0.07 13.85 -10.88
C SER A 293 1.33 13.77 -11.54
N ARG A 294 2.08 12.69 -11.27
CA ARG A 294 3.42 12.52 -11.82
C ARG A 294 3.46 12.53 -13.36
N ILE A 295 2.46 11.98 -14.02
CA ILE A 295 2.35 11.97 -15.48
C ILE A 295 1.45 13.09 -16.03
N HIS A 296 1.15 14.09 -15.20
CA HIS A 296 0.31 15.25 -15.56
C HIS A 296 -1.04 14.83 -16.14
N TYR A 297 -1.65 13.76 -15.61
CA TYR A 297 -2.97 13.24 -16.01
C TYR A 297 -3.09 12.86 -17.51
N ARG A 298 -1.97 12.64 -18.21
CA ARG A 298 -1.96 12.42 -19.67
C ARG A 298 -2.35 10.99 -20.09
N GLN A 299 -2.11 10.01 -19.25
CA GLN A 299 -2.33 8.59 -19.56
C GLN A 299 -3.27 7.96 -18.53
N MET A 300 -4.55 8.26 -18.66
CA MET A 300 -5.60 7.68 -17.81
C MET A 300 -6.03 6.32 -18.37
N GLU A 301 -5.14 5.34 -18.29
CA GLU A 301 -5.41 3.96 -18.72
C GLU A 301 -6.28 3.25 -17.68
N VAL A 302 -7.60 3.33 -17.86
CA VAL A 302 -8.59 2.82 -16.90
C VAL A 302 -8.37 1.34 -16.54
N THR A 303 -7.95 0.53 -17.51
CA THR A 303 -7.65 -0.90 -17.29
C THR A 303 -6.54 -1.10 -16.26
N HIS A 304 -5.41 -0.45 -16.44
CA HIS A 304 -4.28 -0.55 -15.50
C HIS A 304 -4.54 0.18 -14.18
N SER A 305 -5.33 1.27 -14.21
CA SER A 305 -5.76 1.95 -12.99
C SER A 305 -6.65 1.03 -12.14
N MET A 306 -7.59 0.31 -12.76
CA MET A 306 -8.44 -0.67 -12.08
C MET A 306 -7.59 -1.82 -11.51
N GLU A 307 -6.63 -2.34 -12.27
CA GLU A 307 -5.70 -3.37 -11.82
C GLU A 307 -4.92 -2.91 -10.57
N ASN A 308 -4.38 -1.68 -10.60
CA ASN A 308 -3.67 -1.12 -9.44
C ASN A 308 -4.57 -0.95 -8.21
N VAL A 309 -5.79 -0.48 -8.39
CA VAL A 309 -6.75 -0.33 -7.27
C VAL A 309 -7.12 -1.70 -6.68
N ILE A 310 -7.32 -2.72 -7.52
CA ILE A 310 -7.58 -4.09 -7.06
C ILE A 310 -6.38 -4.62 -6.27
N TYR A 311 -5.15 -4.41 -6.76
CA TYR A 311 -3.94 -4.77 -6.03
C TYR A 311 -3.91 -4.14 -4.64
N ASN A 312 -4.08 -2.83 -4.54
CA ASN A 312 -4.06 -2.10 -3.28
C ASN A 312 -5.15 -2.60 -2.32
N GLU A 313 -6.37 -2.85 -2.81
CA GLU A 313 -7.47 -3.40 -2.01
C GLU A 313 -7.14 -4.78 -1.45
N LEU A 314 -6.56 -5.67 -2.27
CA LEU A 314 -6.14 -7.01 -1.83
C LEU A 314 -5.06 -6.91 -0.74
N ARG A 315 -4.10 -6.00 -0.90
CA ARG A 315 -3.07 -5.74 0.10
C ARG A 315 -3.67 -5.19 1.40
N MET A 316 -4.59 -4.22 1.33
CA MET A 316 -5.32 -3.69 2.49
C MET A 316 -6.10 -4.76 3.25
N ARG A 317 -6.70 -5.74 2.54
CA ARG A 317 -7.35 -6.90 3.15
C ARG A 317 -6.37 -7.90 3.78
N GLY A 318 -5.07 -7.63 3.69
CA GLY A 318 -4.00 -8.43 4.29
C GLY A 318 -3.61 -9.66 3.49
N PHE A 319 -3.90 -9.70 2.19
CA PHE A 319 -3.40 -10.77 1.32
C PHE A 319 -1.95 -10.50 0.92
N HIS A 320 -1.16 -11.58 0.87
CA HIS A 320 0.05 -11.60 0.05
C HIS A 320 -0.36 -11.76 -1.40
N VAL A 321 0.14 -10.88 -2.28
CA VAL A 321 -0.30 -10.80 -3.68
C VAL A 321 0.90 -10.94 -4.61
N ASP A 322 0.88 -11.97 -5.44
CA ASP A 322 1.88 -12.23 -6.48
C ASP A 322 1.24 -12.16 -7.87
N VAL A 323 2.04 -11.91 -8.90
CA VAL A 323 1.64 -12.05 -10.31
C VAL A 323 1.85 -13.50 -10.74
N GLY A 324 0.78 -14.17 -11.22
CA GLY A 324 0.82 -15.55 -11.67
C GLY A 324 1.42 -15.69 -13.05
N ASN A 325 2.37 -16.60 -13.21
CA ASN A 325 2.91 -17.01 -14.50
C ASN A 325 2.62 -18.49 -14.77
N LEU A 326 2.18 -18.80 -16.00
CA LEU A 326 1.84 -20.14 -16.39
C LEU A 326 2.40 -20.43 -17.79
N THR A 327 3.40 -21.32 -17.90
CA THR A 327 3.91 -21.77 -19.18
C THR A 327 3.05 -22.90 -19.74
N VAL A 328 2.47 -22.69 -20.92
CA VAL A 328 1.70 -23.71 -21.67
C VAL A 328 2.40 -24.05 -22.98
N VAL A 329 2.24 -25.27 -23.40
CA VAL A 329 2.73 -25.73 -24.71
C VAL A 329 1.52 -25.85 -25.66
N GLU A 330 1.55 -25.14 -26.77
CA GLU A 330 0.50 -25.14 -27.79
C GLU A 330 1.07 -25.61 -29.13
N LYS A 331 0.20 -26.12 -29.99
CA LYS A 331 0.59 -26.46 -31.37
C LYS A 331 0.68 -25.17 -32.19
N GLY A 332 1.87 -24.88 -32.72
CA GLY A 332 2.08 -23.76 -33.63
C GLY A 332 1.49 -24.03 -35.01
N LYS A 333 1.57 -23.07 -35.94
CA LYS A 333 1.06 -23.14 -37.30
C LYS A 333 1.64 -24.35 -38.09
N ASP A 334 2.87 -24.75 -37.77
CA ASP A 334 3.57 -25.90 -38.42
C ASP A 334 3.52 -27.18 -37.57
N ALA A 335 2.51 -27.34 -36.70
CA ALA A 335 2.36 -28.45 -35.74
C ALA A 335 3.54 -28.59 -34.74
N LYS A 336 4.53 -27.68 -34.76
CA LYS A 336 5.62 -27.66 -33.77
C LYS A 336 5.14 -27.13 -32.44
N PRO A 337 5.59 -27.69 -31.29
CA PRO A 337 5.21 -27.20 -29.98
C PRO A 337 5.80 -25.80 -29.75
N ILE A 338 4.95 -24.83 -29.44
CA ILE A 338 5.34 -23.48 -29.09
C ILE A 338 5.03 -23.27 -27.59
N LYS A 339 6.04 -22.84 -26.83
CA LYS A 339 5.84 -22.42 -25.43
C LYS A 339 5.21 -21.00 -25.39
N LYS A 340 4.09 -20.87 -24.73
CA LYS A 340 3.42 -19.60 -24.50
C LYS A 340 3.31 -19.33 -23.00
N GLN A 341 3.60 -18.13 -22.59
CA GLN A 341 3.36 -17.68 -21.22
C GLN A 341 1.97 -17.05 -21.12
N LEU A 342 1.20 -17.50 -20.15
CA LEU A 342 -0.06 -16.91 -19.75
C LEU A 342 0.14 -16.27 -18.39
N GLU A 343 -0.49 -15.14 -18.16
CA GLU A 343 -0.44 -14.39 -16.90
C GLU A 343 -1.78 -14.54 -16.18
N VAL A 344 -1.71 -14.61 -14.85
CA VAL A 344 -2.82 -14.38 -13.93
C VAL A 344 -2.46 -13.13 -13.15
N ASP A 345 -3.28 -12.10 -13.21
CA ASP A 345 -2.93 -10.79 -12.65
C ASP A 345 -2.58 -10.91 -11.18
N PHE A 346 -3.37 -11.68 -10.41
CA PHE A 346 -3.10 -11.82 -8.97
C PHE A 346 -3.28 -13.27 -8.48
N ILE A 347 -2.30 -13.74 -7.72
CA ILE A 347 -2.38 -14.89 -6.84
C ILE A 347 -2.42 -14.35 -5.42
N CYS A 348 -3.55 -14.49 -4.74
CA CYS A 348 -3.76 -13.93 -3.41
C CYS A 348 -3.72 -15.04 -2.37
N SER A 349 -2.90 -14.88 -1.32
CA SER A 349 -2.77 -15.87 -0.26
C SER A 349 -2.89 -15.20 1.12
N LYS A 350 -3.71 -15.79 2.02
CA LYS A 350 -3.86 -15.36 3.41
C LYS A 350 -4.20 -16.57 4.29
N GLY A 351 -3.22 -17.04 5.06
CA GLY A 351 -3.38 -18.29 5.81
C GLY A 351 -3.65 -19.47 4.86
N SER A 352 -4.75 -20.17 5.06
CA SER A 352 -5.20 -21.28 4.20
C SER A 352 -5.98 -20.85 2.95
N LYS A 353 -6.36 -19.57 2.87
CA LYS A 353 -7.13 -19.03 1.73
C LYS A 353 -6.21 -18.71 0.57
N LYS A 354 -6.61 -19.11 -0.64
CA LYS A 354 -5.93 -18.78 -1.89
C LYS A 354 -6.94 -18.53 -3.00
N TYR A 355 -6.71 -17.44 -3.75
CA TYR A 355 -7.53 -17.03 -4.87
C TYR A 355 -6.66 -16.73 -6.08
N TYR A 356 -7.20 -16.99 -7.28
CA TYR A 356 -6.67 -16.52 -8.55
C TYR A 356 -7.60 -15.45 -9.09
N ILE A 357 -7.09 -14.24 -9.32
CA ILE A 357 -7.89 -13.11 -9.72
C ILE A 357 -7.35 -12.52 -11.02
N GLN A 358 -8.28 -12.23 -11.94
CA GLN A 358 -8.01 -11.54 -13.20
C GLN A 358 -8.75 -10.21 -13.19
N SER A 359 -8.09 -9.13 -13.57
CA SER A 359 -8.65 -7.80 -13.77
C SER A 359 -8.98 -7.58 -15.23
N ALA A 360 -10.24 -7.53 -15.58
CA ALA A 360 -10.69 -7.34 -16.96
C ALA A 360 -11.68 -6.18 -17.04
N TYR A 361 -11.24 -5.02 -17.51
CA TYR A 361 -12.07 -3.80 -17.46
C TYR A 361 -13.45 -4.01 -18.09
N MET A 362 -13.52 -4.62 -19.29
CA MET A 362 -14.76 -4.96 -19.98
C MET A 362 -14.70 -6.36 -20.59
N LEU A 363 -15.83 -7.07 -20.50
CA LEU A 363 -16.01 -8.44 -21.06
C LEU A 363 -17.06 -8.45 -22.19
N GLU A 364 -17.08 -7.43 -23.01
CA GLU A 364 -18.10 -7.14 -24.04
C GLU A 364 -18.39 -8.28 -25.02
N THR A 365 -17.43 -9.20 -25.20
CA THR A 365 -17.57 -10.31 -26.14
C THR A 365 -17.18 -11.64 -25.49
N GLU A 366 -17.82 -12.73 -25.97
CA GLU A 366 -17.47 -14.10 -25.58
C GLU A 366 -15.99 -14.45 -25.84
N ALA A 367 -15.44 -13.91 -26.93
CA ALA A 367 -14.02 -14.06 -27.26
C ALA A 367 -13.12 -13.40 -26.20
N LYS A 368 -13.48 -12.21 -25.72
CA LYS A 368 -12.75 -11.51 -24.67
C LYS A 368 -12.84 -12.27 -23.35
N MET A 369 -14.04 -12.70 -22.96
CA MET A 369 -14.25 -13.57 -21.79
C MET A 369 -13.36 -14.81 -21.87
N THR A 370 -13.38 -15.53 -22.99
CA THR A 370 -12.56 -16.74 -23.20
C THR A 370 -11.07 -16.44 -23.06
N GLN A 371 -10.62 -15.29 -23.54
CA GLN A 371 -9.24 -14.85 -23.40
C GLN A 371 -8.85 -14.63 -21.94
N GLU A 372 -9.68 -13.94 -21.19
CA GLU A 372 -9.40 -13.60 -19.77
C GLU A 372 -9.42 -14.84 -18.86
N ILE A 373 -10.34 -15.77 -19.08
CA ILE A 373 -10.43 -16.99 -18.27
C ILE A 373 -9.43 -18.09 -18.69
N ARG A 374 -8.78 -17.94 -19.86
CA ARG A 374 -7.88 -18.96 -20.42
C ARG A 374 -6.77 -19.41 -19.46
N PRO A 375 -6.07 -18.53 -18.71
CA PRO A 375 -5.09 -18.96 -17.72
C PRO A 375 -5.70 -19.89 -16.67
N PHE A 376 -6.89 -19.57 -16.18
CA PHE A 376 -7.60 -20.33 -15.15
C PHE A 376 -7.91 -21.76 -15.59
N LEU A 377 -8.29 -21.95 -16.86
CA LEU A 377 -8.58 -23.27 -17.44
C LEU A 377 -7.35 -24.18 -17.57
N LYS A 378 -6.14 -23.63 -17.34
CA LYS A 378 -4.87 -24.38 -17.36
C LYS A 378 -4.30 -24.63 -15.95
N ILE A 379 -5.01 -24.20 -14.92
CA ILE A 379 -4.68 -24.40 -13.51
C ILE A 379 -5.52 -25.57 -12.98
N ASN A 380 -4.85 -26.66 -12.60
CA ASN A 380 -5.50 -27.90 -12.19
C ASN A 380 -5.68 -28.04 -10.67
N ASP A 381 -5.93 -26.92 -9.98
CA ASP A 381 -6.27 -26.96 -8.57
C ASP A 381 -7.69 -26.44 -8.34
N SER A 382 -8.20 -26.65 -7.10
CA SER A 382 -9.57 -26.31 -6.71
C SER A 382 -9.71 -24.92 -6.08
N PHE A 383 -8.64 -24.11 -6.05
CA PHE A 383 -8.74 -22.78 -5.52
C PHE A 383 -9.65 -21.89 -6.36
N LYS A 384 -10.35 -20.99 -5.69
CA LYS A 384 -11.35 -20.12 -6.31
C LYS A 384 -10.71 -19.22 -7.36
N LYS A 385 -11.38 -19.11 -8.50
CA LYS A 385 -10.98 -18.31 -9.66
C LYS A 385 -12.01 -17.19 -9.84
N ILE A 386 -11.55 -15.97 -9.95
CA ILE A 386 -12.39 -14.77 -9.94
C ILE A 386 -11.98 -13.85 -11.07
N VAL A 387 -12.93 -13.34 -11.84
CA VAL A 387 -12.72 -12.22 -12.76
C VAL A 387 -13.44 -11.00 -12.21
N ILE A 388 -12.70 -9.91 -12.03
CA ILE A 388 -13.23 -8.62 -11.62
C ILE A 388 -13.34 -7.72 -12.84
N THR A 389 -14.55 -7.19 -13.10
CA THR A 389 -14.85 -6.40 -14.30
C THR A 389 -15.68 -5.17 -13.95
N SER A 390 -15.77 -4.17 -14.84
CA SER A 390 -16.59 -2.96 -14.63
C SER A 390 -17.99 -3.09 -15.20
N ASP A 391 -18.26 -4.04 -16.11
CA ASP A 391 -19.48 -4.10 -16.93
C ASP A 391 -20.52 -5.12 -16.47
N THR A 392 -20.25 -5.92 -15.45
CA THR A 392 -21.19 -6.92 -14.93
C THR A 392 -22.10 -6.30 -13.86
N PRO A 393 -23.43 -6.44 -13.96
CA PRO A 393 -24.36 -5.81 -13.01
C PRO A 393 -24.44 -6.52 -11.66
N LYS A 394 -24.24 -7.85 -11.64
CA LYS A 394 -24.29 -8.69 -10.42
C LYS A 394 -23.27 -9.83 -10.51
N PRO A 395 -22.74 -10.29 -9.37
CA PRO A 395 -21.90 -11.49 -9.33
C PRO A 395 -22.63 -12.72 -9.86
N PHE A 396 -21.93 -13.56 -10.63
CA PHE A 396 -22.43 -14.85 -11.08
C PHE A 396 -21.29 -15.83 -11.35
N TYR A 397 -21.59 -17.12 -11.32
CA TYR A 397 -20.66 -18.17 -11.74
C TYR A 397 -20.93 -18.55 -13.19
N ASN A 398 -19.87 -18.60 -14.00
CA ASN A 398 -19.97 -19.14 -15.34
C ASN A 398 -20.01 -20.69 -15.34
N GLU A 399 -20.19 -21.31 -16.51
CA GLU A 399 -20.24 -22.77 -16.66
C GLU A 399 -18.97 -23.49 -16.20
N GLN A 400 -17.83 -22.80 -16.13
CA GLN A 400 -16.56 -23.33 -15.68
C GLN A 400 -16.34 -23.16 -14.15
N GLY A 401 -17.34 -22.66 -13.42
CA GLY A 401 -17.26 -22.42 -11.99
C GLY A 401 -16.36 -21.22 -11.61
N ILE A 402 -16.14 -20.29 -12.53
CA ILE A 402 -15.38 -19.06 -12.29
C ILE A 402 -16.35 -17.98 -11.84
N LEU A 403 -16.08 -17.34 -10.73
CA LEU A 403 -16.86 -16.19 -10.24
C LEU A 403 -16.53 -14.95 -11.06
N ILE A 404 -17.53 -14.31 -11.61
CA ILE A 404 -17.42 -13.03 -12.31
C ILE A 404 -18.16 -11.98 -11.48
N MET A 405 -17.45 -10.92 -11.09
CA MET A 405 -18.05 -9.87 -10.26
C MET A 405 -17.67 -8.49 -10.74
N ASN A 406 -18.50 -7.52 -10.38
CA ASN A 406 -18.25 -6.11 -10.64
C ASN A 406 -17.19 -5.56 -9.67
N VAL A 407 -16.36 -4.62 -10.15
CA VAL A 407 -15.34 -3.95 -9.35
C VAL A 407 -15.94 -3.22 -8.14
N TYR A 408 -17.13 -2.66 -8.26
CA TYR A 408 -17.81 -2.00 -7.13
C TYR A 408 -18.24 -3.00 -6.06
N GLU A 409 -18.73 -4.19 -6.47
CA GLU A 409 -19.04 -5.27 -5.53
C GLU A 409 -17.77 -5.72 -4.79
N PHE A 410 -16.67 -5.87 -5.54
CA PHE A 410 -15.39 -6.22 -4.94
C PHE A 410 -14.93 -5.17 -3.92
N LEU A 411 -14.96 -3.88 -4.25
CA LEU A 411 -14.39 -2.80 -3.44
C LEU A 411 -15.29 -2.38 -2.25
N LEU A 412 -16.62 -2.48 -2.39
CA LEU A 412 -17.57 -2.02 -1.37
C LEU A 412 -18.03 -3.13 -0.42
N ASN A 413 -17.85 -4.39 -0.78
CA ASN A 413 -18.20 -5.54 0.04
C ASN A 413 -16.93 -6.23 0.53
N ALA A 414 -16.64 -6.14 1.83
CA ALA A 414 -15.45 -6.72 2.45
C ALA A 414 -15.38 -8.25 2.25
N ASP A 415 -16.53 -8.93 2.20
CA ASP A 415 -16.65 -10.38 2.06
C ASP A 415 -16.83 -10.84 0.60
N SER A 416 -16.63 -9.95 -0.36
CA SER A 416 -16.84 -10.23 -1.79
C SER A 416 -16.08 -11.44 -2.34
N LEU A 417 -14.92 -11.77 -1.78
CA LEU A 417 -14.15 -12.96 -2.18
C LEU A 417 -14.77 -14.28 -1.69
N GLU A 418 -15.72 -14.22 -0.75
CA GLU A 418 -16.40 -15.41 -0.20
C GLU A 418 -17.75 -15.72 -0.90
N LEU A 419 -18.20 -14.87 -1.82
CA LEU A 419 -19.43 -15.05 -2.60
C LEU A 419 -19.50 -16.37 -3.37
#